data_471448a4586ea4a3d45209b518bd9d18
#
_entry.id   471448a4586ea4a3d45209b518bd9d18
#
_cell.length_a   1.000
_cell.length_b   1.000
_cell.length_c   1.000
_cell.angle_alpha   90.00
_cell.angle_beta   90.00
_cell.angle_gamma   90.00
#
_symmetry.space_group_name_H-M   'P 1'
#
loop_
_entity.id
_entity.type
_entity.pdbx_description
1 polymer ?
#
loop_
_entity_poly.entity_id
_entity_poly.type
_entity_poly.pdbx_seq_one_letter_code
_entity_poly.pdbx_strand_id
1 'polypeptide(L)'
;MNRSSSTTISAELGLRLVVPQQTIVPLVASLYYSGSDPYAVRMAFHVGTDEPVEWIFARDLLAAGIESRQGEGDVQVWPSPMSCAEAGDLDGIGETGGKILNIELSSPFGQAHFEAPAQAMSAFLKRTYQIVPPGRESGYIDIETELNDLLRKA
;
A
#
# COMPACT_ATOMS: atom_id res chain seq x y z
N MET A 1 -8.09 -0.73 -29.23
CA MET A 1 -7.95 -0.92 -28.86
C MET A 1 -7.74 -1.27 -27.84
N ASN A 2 -7.54 -1.46 -27.44
CA ASN A 2 -7.47 -1.84 -26.71
C ASN A 2 -7.17 -1.63 -25.65
N ARG A 3 -7.25 -1.34 -25.36
CA ARG A 3 -7.19 -1.18 -24.42
C ARG A 3 -7.14 -1.83 -23.47
N SER A 4 -7.40 -2.11 -23.51
CA SER A 4 -7.61 -3.20 -22.64
C SER A 4 -6.41 -3.68 -21.93
N SER A 5 -5.33 -3.36 -22.34
CA SER A 5 -4.15 -3.74 -21.62
C SER A 5 -3.86 -2.68 -20.58
N SER A 6 -4.53 -2.79 -19.46
CA SER A 6 -4.14 -1.95 -18.35
C SER A 6 -2.78 -2.42 -17.86
N THR A 7 -1.87 -1.49 -17.72
CA THR A 7 -0.55 -1.78 -17.20
C THR A 7 -0.65 -2.11 -15.72
N THR A 8 -0.03 -3.21 -15.33
CA THR A 8 0.05 -3.61 -13.94
C THR A 8 1.52 -3.62 -13.52
N ILE A 9 1.80 -3.03 -12.39
CA ILE A 9 3.14 -3.08 -11.81
C ILE A 9 3.10 -3.73 -10.45
N SER A 10 4.22 -4.29 -10.05
CA SER A 10 4.35 -4.90 -8.73
C SER A 10 5.72 -4.60 -8.16
N ALA A 11 5.80 -4.73 -6.85
CA ALA A 11 7.06 -4.56 -6.14
C ALA A 11 6.97 -5.36 -4.85
N GLU A 12 8.14 -5.67 -4.29
CA GLU A 12 8.19 -6.28 -2.97
C GLU A 12 8.80 -5.30 -1.99
N LEU A 13 8.32 -5.34 -0.77
CA LEU A 13 8.69 -4.39 0.25
C LEU A 13 8.95 -5.15 1.55
N GLY A 14 10.17 -4.98 2.08
CA GLY A 14 10.47 -5.50 3.40
C GLY A 14 9.86 -4.60 4.44
N LEU A 15 9.13 -5.17 5.39
CA LEU A 15 8.53 -4.41 6.46
C LEU A 15 8.56 -5.18 7.75
N ARG A 16 8.10 -4.55 8.83
CA ARG A 16 8.12 -5.14 10.16
C ARG A 16 6.71 -5.17 10.70
N LEU A 17 6.33 -6.33 11.24
CA LEU A 17 5.10 -6.45 12.01
C LEU A 17 5.45 -6.22 13.48
N VAL A 18 4.81 -5.24 14.08
CA VAL A 18 5.00 -4.94 15.49
C VAL A 18 3.92 -5.69 16.26
N VAL A 19 4.36 -6.62 17.09
CA VAL A 19 3.42 -7.42 17.88
C VAL A 19 3.49 -6.98 19.34
N PRO A 20 2.51 -7.40 20.18
CA PRO A 20 2.52 -7.03 21.59
C PRO A 20 3.84 -7.39 22.24
N GLN A 21 4.22 -6.61 23.26
CA GLN A 21 5.48 -6.76 23.99
C GLN A 21 6.68 -6.31 23.17
N GLN A 22 6.41 -5.52 22.13
CA GLN A 22 7.44 -4.89 21.31
C GLN A 22 8.35 -5.87 20.57
N THR A 23 7.86 -7.07 20.35
CA THR A 23 8.55 -8.00 19.48
C THR A 23 8.31 -7.59 18.03
N ILE A 24 9.35 -7.63 17.22
CA ILE A 24 9.29 -7.22 15.84
C ILE A 24 9.53 -8.44 14.97
N VAL A 25 8.65 -8.65 14.01
CA VAL A 25 8.75 -9.78 13.08
C VAL A 25 8.93 -9.21 11.68
N PRO A 26 10.10 -9.45 11.05
CA PRO A 26 10.29 -9.01 9.67
C PRO A 26 9.44 -9.86 8.73
N LEU A 27 8.91 -9.21 7.71
CA LEU A 27 8.15 -9.93 6.69
C LEU A 27 8.22 -9.16 5.38
N VAL A 28 7.70 -9.77 4.33
CA VAL A 28 7.68 -9.18 3.00
C VAL A 28 6.24 -8.96 2.59
N ALA A 29 5.97 -7.82 1.98
CA ALA A 29 4.69 -7.56 1.36
C ALA A 29 4.90 -7.37 -0.13
N SER A 30 3.95 -7.86 -0.92
CA SER A 30 3.92 -7.61 -2.36
C SER A 30 2.92 -6.50 -2.62
N LEU A 31 3.31 -5.55 -3.44
CA LEU A 31 2.47 -4.41 -3.80
C LEU A 31 2.06 -4.56 -5.25
N TYR A 32 0.80 -4.30 -5.54
CA TYR A 32 0.27 -4.39 -6.91
C TYR A 32 -0.56 -3.16 -7.23
N TYR A 33 -0.38 -2.64 -8.43
CA TYR A 33 -1.18 -1.51 -8.91
C TYR A 33 -1.48 -1.73 -10.38
N SER A 34 -2.72 -1.44 -10.77
CA SER A 34 -3.15 -1.57 -12.16
C SER A 34 -3.89 -0.32 -12.60
N GLY A 35 -3.66 0.10 -13.84
CA GLY A 35 -4.39 1.21 -14.43
C GLY A 35 -5.88 0.94 -14.56
N SER A 36 -6.30 -0.33 -14.53
CA SER A 36 -7.72 -0.66 -14.57
C SER A 36 -8.42 -0.42 -13.24
N ASP A 37 -7.64 -0.24 -12.15
CA ASP A 37 -8.18 0.10 -10.84
C ASP A 37 -7.29 1.21 -10.27
N PRO A 38 -7.44 2.42 -10.79
CA PRO A 38 -6.44 3.47 -10.54
C PRO A 38 -6.47 4.06 -9.14
N TYR A 39 -7.52 3.81 -8.37
CA TYR A 39 -7.61 4.37 -7.02
C TYR A 39 -6.96 3.50 -5.96
N ALA A 40 -6.66 2.25 -6.25
CA ALA A 40 -6.31 1.29 -5.23
C ALA A 40 -4.93 0.71 -5.40
N VAL A 41 -4.29 0.41 -4.26
CA VAL A 41 -3.06 -0.39 -4.21
C VAL A 41 -3.38 -1.62 -3.39
N ARG A 42 -3.06 -2.79 -3.95
CA ARG A 42 -3.26 -4.05 -3.24
C ARG A 42 -1.95 -4.47 -2.60
N MET A 43 -2.01 -4.82 -1.32
CA MET A 43 -0.85 -5.32 -0.61
C MET A 43 -1.13 -6.74 -0.13
N ALA A 44 -0.21 -7.64 -0.43
CA ALA A 44 -0.28 -9.01 0.04
C ALA A 44 0.84 -9.19 1.07
N PHE A 45 0.45 -9.42 2.32
CA PHE A 45 1.39 -9.59 3.42
C PHE A 45 1.71 -11.07 3.56
N HIS A 46 2.97 -11.42 3.38
CA HIS A 46 3.41 -12.81 3.46
C HIS A 46 3.82 -13.14 4.90
N VAL A 47 2.88 -13.69 5.63
CA VAL A 47 3.07 -14.01 7.04
C VAL A 47 3.17 -15.52 7.18
N GLY A 48 4.40 -16.02 7.38
CA GLY A 48 4.59 -17.46 7.50
C GLY A 48 4.53 -18.16 6.15
N THR A 49 4.11 -19.42 6.18
CA THR A 49 4.05 -20.26 4.98
C THR A 49 2.64 -20.35 4.38
N ASP A 50 1.67 -19.74 5.04
CA ASP A 50 0.29 -19.78 4.57
C ASP A 50 0.09 -18.78 3.43
N GLU A 51 -1.10 -18.80 2.86
CA GLU A 51 -1.46 -17.84 1.84
C GLU A 51 -1.32 -16.43 2.38
N PRO A 52 -0.89 -15.48 1.55
CA PRO A 52 -0.75 -14.10 2.01
C PRO A 52 -2.10 -13.48 2.37
N VAL A 53 -2.04 -12.57 3.32
CA VAL A 53 -3.22 -11.80 3.70
C VAL A 53 -3.24 -10.55 2.83
N GLU A 54 -4.34 -10.33 2.11
CA GLU A 54 -4.43 -9.21 1.18
C GLU A 54 -5.32 -8.11 1.73
N TRP A 55 -4.86 -6.89 1.55
CA TRP A 55 -5.62 -5.70 1.86
C TRP A 55 -5.54 -4.74 0.69
N ILE A 56 -6.60 -3.97 0.51
CA ILE A 56 -6.65 -2.96 -0.54
C ILE A 56 -6.71 -1.60 0.12
N PHE A 57 -5.79 -0.72 -0.30
CA PHE A 57 -5.68 0.62 0.23
C PHE A 57 -5.93 1.64 -0.87
N ALA A 58 -6.57 2.74 -0.51
CA ALA A 58 -6.64 3.84 -1.45
C ALA A 58 -5.22 4.37 -1.70
N ARG A 59 -4.90 4.59 -2.97
CA ARG A 59 -3.58 5.11 -3.34
C ARG A 59 -3.31 6.44 -2.64
N ASP A 60 -4.33 7.31 -2.61
CA ASP A 60 -4.19 8.62 -1.98
C ASP A 60 -3.97 8.51 -0.47
N LEU A 61 -4.54 7.49 0.16
CA LEU A 61 -4.35 7.29 1.59
C LEU A 61 -2.90 6.98 1.91
N LEU A 62 -2.28 6.09 1.14
CA LEU A 62 -0.88 5.75 1.35
C LEU A 62 0.01 6.96 1.11
N ALA A 63 -0.26 7.71 0.05
CA ALA A 63 0.54 8.89 -0.26
C ALA A 63 0.42 9.95 0.83
N ALA A 64 -0.79 10.22 1.29
CA ALA A 64 -1.00 11.21 2.33
C ALA A 64 -0.43 10.76 3.67
N GLY A 65 -0.46 9.44 3.94
CA GLY A 65 0.06 8.90 5.18
C GLY A 65 1.57 9.04 5.33
N ILE A 66 2.29 9.22 4.24
CA ILE A 66 3.73 9.47 4.29
C ILE A 66 3.99 10.87 4.87
N GLU A 67 3.07 11.80 4.68
CA GLU A 67 3.25 13.18 5.11
C GLU A 67 2.57 13.49 6.44
N SER A 68 1.42 12.88 6.71
CA SER A 68 0.67 13.17 7.93
C SER A 68 -0.24 12.01 8.25
N ARG A 69 -0.79 12.02 9.47
CA ARG A 69 -1.67 10.94 9.91
C ARG A 69 -2.99 10.99 9.15
N GLN A 70 -3.38 9.83 8.63
CA GLN A 70 -4.62 9.66 7.88
C GLN A 70 -5.33 8.41 8.37
N GLY A 71 -6.65 8.40 8.26
CA GLY A 71 -7.43 7.23 8.61
C GLY A 71 -8.61 7.06 7.70
N GLU A 72 -8.95 5.82 7.40
CA GLU A 72 -10.10 5.49 6.57
C GLU A 72 -10.62 4.13 7.00
N GLY A 73 -11.75 4.12 7.69
CA GLY A 73 -12.33 2.89 8.18
C GLY A 73 -11.41 2.18 9.15
N ASP A 74 -11.09 0.96 8.85
CA ASP A 74 -10.26 0.10 9.70
C ASP A 74 -8.77 0.31 9.47
N VAL A 75 -8.40 1.31 8.68
CA VAL A 75 -7.01 1.56 8.32
C VAL A 75 -6.57 2.91 8.86
N GLN A 76 -5.44 2.93 9.55
CA GLN A 76 -4.78 4.16 9.98
C GLN A 76 -3.36 4.13 9.45
N VAL A 77 -2.89 5.25 8.90
CA VAL A 77 -1.52 5.36 8.42
C VAL A 77 -0.93 6.66 8.96
N TRP A 78 0.34 6.62 9.30
CA TRP A 78 1.01 7.83 9.79
C TRP A 78 2.51 7.71 9.64
N PRO A 79 3.21 8.85 9.48
CA PRO A 79 4.66 8.83 9.40
C PRO A 79 5.27 8.89 10.81
N SER A 80 6.46 8.31 10.94
CA SER A 80 7.26 8.51 12.14
C SER A 80 8.73 8.51 11.73
N PRO A 81 9.58 9.17 12.54
CA PRO A 81 11.00 9.14 12.24
C PRO A 81 11.58 7.77 12.56
N MET A 82 12.66 7.43 11.87
CA MET A 82 13.36 6.18 12.10
C MET A 82 14.68 6.47 12.81
N SER A 83 14.97 5.68 13.84
CA SER A 83 16.26 5.79 14.50
C SER A 83 17.31 5.06 13.68
N CYS A 84 18.59 5.38 13.94
CA CYS A 84 19.69 4.69 13.26
C CYS A 84 19.70 3.19 13.57
N ALA A 85 19.23 2.81 14.76
CA ALA A 85 19.19 1.40 15.13
C ALA A 85 18.13 0.64 14.32
N GLU A 86 17.09 1.31 13.90
CA GLU A 86 16.01 0.68 13.15
C GLU A 86 16.31 0.61 11.67
N ALA A 87 17.17 1.49 11.17
CA ALA A 87 17.39 1.62 9.73
C ALA A 87 17.92 0.33 9.10
N GLY A 88 18.68 -0.46 9.84
CA GLY A 88 19.24 -1.69 9.30
C GLY A 88 18.24 -2.79 9.06
N ASP A 89 17.03 -2.67 9.61
CA ASP A 89 16.01 -3.71 9.51
C ASP A 89 15.06 -3.52 8.35
N LEU A 90 15.16 -2.39 7.66
CA LEU A 90 14.22 -2.06 6.58
C LEU A 90 14.96 -1.80 5.29
N ASP A 91 14.45 -2.38 4.21
CA ASP A 91 15.01 -2.16 2.89
C ASP A 91 14.64 -0.76 2.38
N GLY A 92 15.54 -0.18 1.60
CA GLY A 92 15.24 1.07 0.94
C GLY A 92 15.46 2.31 1.80
N ILE A 93 16.00 2.13 2.99
CA ILE A 93 16.29 3.25 3.87
C ILE A 93 17.74 3.66 3.69
N GLY A 94 17.96 4.91 3.38
CA GLY A 94 19.31 5.43 3.24
C GLY A 94 19.97 5.70 4.57
N GLU A 95 21.22 6.10 4.48
CA GLU A 95 22.02 6.34 5.68
C GLU A 95 21.61 7.59 6.45
N THR A 96 20.86 8.46 5.81
CA THR A 96 20.50 9.75 6.38
C THR A 96 19.26 9.70 7.25
N GLY A 97 18.79 8.52 7.60
CA GLY A 97 17.60 8.40 8.41
C GLY A 97 16.36 8.73 7.59
N GLY A 98 15.51 7.78 7.36
CA GLY A 98 14.29 7.99 6.65
C GLY A 98 13.12 8.07 7.60
N LYS A 99 11.95 8.09 7.01
CA LYS A 99 10.70 7.98 7.74
C LYS A 99 10.17 6.56 7.64
N ILE A 100 9.40 6.20 8.64
CA ILE A 100 8.62 4.98 8.62
C ILE A 100 7.20 5.35 8.25
N LEU A 101 6.60 4.59 7.36
CA LEU A 101 5.16 4.64 7.15
C LEU A 101 4.54 3.56 8.03
N ASN A 102 3.77 3.98 9.01
CA ASN A 102 3.06 3.07 9.90
C ASN A 102 1.71 2.76 9.30
N ILE A 103 1.33 1.49 9.30
CA ILE A 103 0.05 1.03 8.81
C ILE A 103 -0.60 0.19 9.89
N GLU A 104 -1.74 0.65 10.40
CA GLU A 104 -2.47 -0.09 11.41
C GLU A 104 -3.77 -0.59 10.80
N LEU A 105 -3.99 -1.88 10.90
CA LEU A 105 -5.18 -2.53 10.38
C LEU A 105 -5.98 -3.09 11.55
N SER A 106 -7.27 -2.82 11.56
CA SER A 106 -8.16 -3.26 12.63
C SER A 106 -9.23 -4.17 12.06
N SER A 107 -9.58 -5.19 12.83
CA SER A 107 -10.68 -6.09 12.49
C SER A 107 -11.34 -6.53 13.77
N PRO A 108 -12.52 -7.17 13.70
CA PRO A 108 -13.13 -7.72 14.91
C PRO A 108 -12.25 -8.72 15.64
N PHE A 109 -11.25 -9.28 14.94
CA PHE A 109 -10.37 -10.29 15.54
C PHE A 109 -9.09 -9.71 16.12
N GLY A 110 -8.87 -8.40 15.98
CA GLY A 110 -7.69 -7.77 16.55
C GLY A 110 -7.11 -6.70 15.64
N GLN A 111 -5.92 -6.28 15.98
CA GLN A 111 -5.21 -5.23 15.27
C GLN A 111 -3.83 -5.71 14.86
N ALA A 112 -3.35 -5.18 13.74
CA ALA A 112 -2.00 -5.43 13.25
C ALA A 112 -1.36 -4.09 12.93
N HIS A 113 -0.11 -3.92 13.36
CA HIS A 113 0.64 -2.69 13.11
C HIS A 113 1.90 -3.04 12.32
N PHE A 114 2.01 -2.46 11.13
CA PHE A 114 3.17 -2.69 10.26
C PHE A 114 3.97 -1.41 10.13
N GLU A 115 5.28 -1.57 10.03
CA GLU A 115 6.18 -0.46 9.76
C GLU A 115 6.87 -0.72 8.43
N ALA A 116 6.72 0.22 7.51
CA ALA A 116 7.31 0.12 6.18
C ALA A 116 8.24 1.29 5.93
N PRO A 117 9.28 1.11 5.10
CA PRO A 117 10.12 2.26 4.76
C PRO A 117 9.33 3.21 3.87
N ALA A 118 9.14 4.44 4.36
CA ALA A 118 8.35 5.42 3.63
C ALA A 118 8.98 5.73 2.27
N GLN A 119 10.30 5.71 2.19
CA GLN A 119 11.00 5.99 0.95
C GLN A 119 10.70 4.94 -0.11
N ALA A 120 10.67 3.67 0.28
CA ALA A 120 10.35 2.61 -0.67
C ALA A 120 8.89 2.66 -1.10
N MET A 121 8.00 2.97 -0.18
CA MET A 121 6.59 3.15 -0.53
C MET A 121 6.43 4.33 -1.49
N SER A 122 7.12 5.44 -1.22
CA SER A 122 7.07 6.60 -2.08
C SER A 122 7.58 6.27 -3.49
N ALA A 123 8.64 5.47 -3.58
CA ALA A 123 9.17 5.06 -4.87
C ALA A 123 8.16 4.23 -5.66
N PHE A 124 7.45 3.32 -4.98
CA PHE A 124 6.41 2.55 -5.64
C PHE A 124 5.27 3.46 -6.11
N LEU A 125 4.84 4.37 -5.26
CA LEU A 125 3.76 5.29 -5.63
C LEU A 125 4.13 6.13 -6.84
N LYS A 126 5.38 6.56 -6.93
CA LYS A 126 5.83 7.32 -8.11
C LYS A 126 5.72 6.49 -9.37
N ARG A 127 5.97 5.19 -9.29
CA ARG A 127 5.77 4.31 -10.44
C ARG A 127 4.30 4.23 -10.82
N THR A 128 3.40 4.21 -9.84
CA THR A 128 1.96 4.20 -10.14
C THR A 128 1.53 5.49 -10.83
N TYR A 129 2.16 6.61 -10.48
CA TYR A 129 1.82 7.89 -11.09
C TYR A 129 2.25 7.98 -12.55
N GLN A 130 3.18 7.15 -12.96
CA GLN A 130 3.57 7.08 -14.37
C GLN A 130 2.53 6.34 -15.19
N ILE A 131 1.73 5.49 -14.54
CA ILE A 131 0.64 4.80 -15.20
C ILE A 131 -0.61 5.69 -15.20
N VAL A 132 -0.99 6.19 -14.02
CA VAL A 132 -2.14 7.06 -13.86
C VAL A 132 -1.70 8.24 -13.00
N PRO A 133 -1.53 9.43 -13.58
CA PRO A 133 -1.14 10.60 -12.79
C PRO A 133 -2.13 10.90 -11.67
N PRO A 134 -1.65 11.45 -10.55
CA PRO A 134 -2.55 11.80 -9.45
C PRO A 134 -3.62 12.79 -9.93
N GLY A 135 -4.87 12.54 -9.53
CA GLY A 135 -5.97 13.39 -9.93
C GLY A 135 -6.56 13.04 -11.27
N ARG A 136 -6.00 12.07 -11.99
CA ARG A 136 -6.49 11.67 -13.31
C ARG A 136 -7.14 10.30 -13.30
N GLU A 137 -7.38 9.75 -12.11
CA GLU A 137 -7.90 8.38 -12.00
C GLU A 137 -9.23 8.20 -12.72
N SER A 138 -10.08 9.20 -12.67
CA SER A 138 -11.41 9.06 -13.29
C SER A 138 -11.35 8.87 -14.79
N GLY A 139 -10.28 9.34 -15.43
CA GLY A 139 -10.11 9.16 -16.87
C GLY A 139 -9.75 7.74 -17.27
N TYR A 140 -9.42 6.90 -16.31
CA TYR A 140 -9.01 5.51 -16.54
C TYR A 140 -10.11 4.52 -16.19
N ILE A 141 -11.28 5.01 -15.72
CA ILE A 141 -12.42 4.18 -15.40
C ILE A 141 -13.48 4.41 -16.44
N ASP A 142 -13.95 3.33 -17.05
CA ASP A 142 -15.07 3.40 -17.97
C ASP A 142 -16.37 3.16 -17.19
N ILE A 143 -16.90 4.24 -16.63
CA ILE A 143 -18.07 4.16 -15.77
C ILE A 143 -19.28 3.66 -16.54
N GLU A 144 -19.40 4.05 -17.82
CA GLU A 144 -20.53 3.59 -18.62
C GLU A 144 -20.52 2.08 -18.80
N THR A 145 -19.37 1.52 -19.13
CA THR A 145 -19.26 0.08 -19.31
C THR A 145 -19.54 -0.64 -18.00
N GLU A 146 -19.01 -0.14 -16.90
CA GLU A 146 -19.23 -0.78 -15.61
C GLU A 146 -20.67 -0.70 -15.19
N LEU A 147 -21.33 0.42 -15.44
CA LEU A 147 -22.73 0.57 -15.12
C LEU A 147 -23.58 -0.37 -15.95
N ASN A 148 -23.27 -0.50 -17.25
CA ASN A 148 -23.98 -1.43 -18.11
C ASN A 148 -23.83 -2.87 -17.66
N ASP A 149 -22.62 -3.24 -17.19
CA ASP A 149 -22.40 -4.57 -16.68
C ASP A 149 -23.22 -4.84 -15.43
N LEU A 150 -23.31 -3.86 -14.55
CA LEU A 150 -24.12 -4.00 -13.35
C LEU A 150 -25.61 -4.15 -13.71
N LEU A 151 -26.08 -3.37 -14.65
CA LEU A 151 -27.48 -3.45 -15.07
C LEU A 151 -27.79 -4.76 -15.75
N ARG A 152 -26.83 -5.30 -16.47
CA ARG A 152 -27.01 -6.57 -17.15
C ARG A 152 -27.09 -7.75 -16.20
N LYS A 153 -26.45 -7.62 -15.04
CA LYS A 153 -26.45 -8.67 -14.03
C LYS A 153 -27.61 -8.58 -13.07
N ALA A 154 -28.36 -7.51 -13.15
CA ALA A 154 -29.49 -7.29 -12.25
C ALA A 154 -30.68 -8.20 -12.57
#